data_9ce21d8228942b2b94defcc046498431
#
_entry.id   9ce21d8228942b2b94defcc046498431
#
_cell.length_a   1.000
_cell.length_b   1.000
_cell.length_c   1.000
_cell.angle_alpha   90.00
_cell.angle_beta   90.00
_cell.angle_gamma   90.00
#
_symmetry.space_group_name_H-M   'P 1'
#
loop_
_entity.id
_entity.type
_entity.pdbx_description
1 polymer ?
#
loop_
_entity_poly.entity_id
_entity_poly.type
_entity_poly.pdbx_seq_one_letter_code
_entity_poly.pdbx_strand_id
1 'polypeptide(L)'
;MGWRARSTLFALALAVCLAGLGVGRAAAAGGTGLFGATETRGDNLLMFGKWDGVLARMRETPEPFDDSCEGPGARCHLKEWNAFLLSIKDKDKMAQLEAVNDYMNKFPYIEDVVNWGKEDYWETPLEFLQFSGDCKDYAIAKYMSLRFLGWPIDELRLVVVQDLNLHLGHAILVAYIDGKTIALDNQIKHLINTQNIHHYRPVYAVNESHWWLFRS
;
A
#
# COMPACT_ATOMS: atom_id res chain seq x y z
N MET A 1 46.20 -16.44 -72.31
CA MET A 1 46.09 -17.39 -71.16
C MET A 1 44.92 -16.94 -70.32
N GLY A 2 43.79 -17.51 -70.56
CA GLY A 2 42.55 -17.09 -69.87
C GLY A 2 42.19 -18.04 -68.71
N TRP A 3 41.80 -17.45 -67.62
CA TRP A 3 41.18 -18.17 -66.52
C TRP A 3 39.73 -17.66 -66.32
N ARG A 4 38.80 -18.59 -66.54
CA ARG A 4 37.36 -18.36 -66.31
C ARG A 4 37.05 -18.57 -64.82
N ALA A 5 36.56 -17.54 -64.18
CA ALA A 5 35.99 -17.65 -62.84
C ALA A 5 34.55 -18.15 -62.93
N ARG A 6 34.23 -19.26 -62.25
CA ARG A 6 32.87 -19.79 -62.09
C ARG A 6 32.18 -19.09 -60.94
N SER A 7 31.09 -18.40 -61.23
CA SER A 7 30.21 -17.78 -60.22
C SER A 7 29.27 -18.88 -59.68
N THR A 8 29.40 -19.19 -58.42
CA THR A 8 28.41 -20.00 -57.65
C THR A 8 27.43 -19.07 -56.96
N LEU A 9 26.22 -19.07 -57.42
CA LEU A 9 25.06 -18.41 -56.78
C LEU A 9 24.70 -19.19 -55.51
N PHE A 10 24.94 -18.58 -54.33
CA PHE A 10 24.37 -19.03 -53.06
C PHE A 10 23.01 -18.37 -52.90
N ALA A 11 21.93 -19.17 -53.01
CA ALA A 11 20.60 -18.75 -52.64
C ALA A 11 20.49 -18.71 -51.11
N LEU A 12 20.38 -17.51 -50.51
CA LEU A 12 20.08 -17.34 -49.12
C LEU A 12 18.57 -17.49 -48.91
N ALA A 13 18.15 -18.61 -48.33
CA ALA A 13 16.79 -18.78 -47.89
C ALA A 13 16.57 -17.98 -46.58
N LEU A 14 15.82 -16.88 -46.67
CA LEU A 14 15.41 -16.09 -45.50
C LEU A 14 14.27 -16.80 -44.78
N ALA A 15 14.58 -17.53 -43.71
CA ALA A 15 13.57 -18.06 -42.80
C ALA A 15 13.02 -16.93 -41.94
N VAL A 16 11.82 -16.46 -42.25
CA VAL A 16 11.06 -15.53 -41.42
C VAL A 16 10.52 -16.29 -40.22
N CYS A 17 11.20 -16.22 -39.09
CA CYS A 17 10.64 -16.64 -37.80
C CYS A 17 9.56 -15.63 -37.39
N LEU A 18 8.31 -15.97 -37.63
CA LEU A 18 7.16 -15.32 -36.98
C LEU A 18 7.20 -15.67 -35.48
N ALA A 19 7.91 -14.83 -34.70
CA ALA A 19 7.76 -14.81 -33.23
C ALA A 19 6.35 -14.30 -32.93
N GLY A 20 5.43 -15.22 -32.67
CA GLY A 20 4.12 -14.91 -32.13
C GLY A 20 4.29 -14.20 -30.80
N LEU A 21 3.98 -12.91 -30.77
CA LEU A 21 3.77 -12.17 -29.52
C LEU A 21 2.55 -12.80 -28.83
N GLY A 22 2.82 -13.81 -28.04
CA GLY A 22 1.86 -14.33 -27.08
C GLY A 22 1.56 -13.21 -26.09
N VAL A 23 0.42 -12.54 -26.27
CA VAL A 23 -0.19 -11.72 -25.21
C VAL A 23 -0.48 -12.68 -24.06
N GLY A 24 0.44 -12.76 -23.12
CA GLY A 24 0.27 -13.50 -21.89
C GLY A 24 -0.91 -12.87 -21.13
N ARG A 25 -2.10 -13.47 -21.31
CA ARG A 25 -3.18 -13.29 -20.35
C ARG A 25 -2.64 -13.80 -19.03
N ALA A 26 -2.29 -12.89 -18.13
CA ALA A 26 -2.06 -13.24 -16.74
C ALA A 26 -3.34 -13.94 -16.25
N ALA A 27 -3.26 -15.26 -16.16
CA ALA A 27 -4.30 -16.05 -15.52
C ALA A 27 -4.35 -15.55 -14.08
N ALA A 28 -5.50 -15.00 -13.69
CA ALA A 28 -5.81 -14.81 -12.29
C ALA A 28 -5.66 -16.20 -11.65
N ALA A 29 -4.60 -16.37 -10.86
CA ALA A 29 -4.48 -17.54 -10.01
C ALA A 29 -5.71 -17.52 -9.10
N GLY A 30 -6.57 -18.52 -9.22
CA GLY A 30 -7.77 -18.70 -8.41
C GLY A 30 -7.39 -19.08 -6.97
N GLY A 31 -6.70 -18.17 -6.28
CA GLY A 31 -6.56 -18.19 -4.84
C GLY A 31 -7.73 -17.42 -4.25
N THR A 32 -8.27 -17.88 -3.15
CA THR A 32 -9.21 -17.11 -2.34
C THR A 32 -8.55 -15.78 -2.01
N GLY A 33 -9.09 -14.68 -2.55
CA GLY A 33 -8.60 -13.33 -2.32
C GLY A 33 -8.72 -12.93 -0.85
N LEU A 34 -8.40 -11.67 -0.56
CA LEU A 34 -8.44 -11.13 0.79
C LEU A 34 -9.83 -11.33 1.41
N PHE A 35 -9.89 -11.85 2.64
CA PHE A 35 -11.13 -12.24 3.35
C PHE A 35 -12.02 -13.24 2.58
N GLY A 36 -11.44 -14.06 1.70
CA GLY A 36 -12.19 -15.04 0.90
C GLY A 36 -12.97 -14.46 -0.29
N ALA A 37 -12.86 -13.17 -0.56
CA ALA A 37 -13.51 -12.51 -1.68
C ALA A 37 -12.72 -12.67 -2.98
N THR A 38 -13.40 -12.60 -4.13
CA THR A 38 -12.75 -12.48 -5.43
C THR A 38 -12.34 -11.03 -5.66
N GLU A 39 -11.17 -10.80 -6.25
CA GLU A 39 -10.66 -9.45 -6.50
C GLU A 39 -10.45 -9.17 -7.99
N THR A 40 -10.72 -7.93 -8.39
CA THR A 40 -10.38 -7.37 -9.70
C THR A 40 -9.41 -6.23 -9.48
N ARG A 41 -8.24 -6.27 -10.13
CA ARG A 41 -7.18 -5.26 -10.04
C ARG A 41 -7.20 -4.32 -11.24
N GLY A 42 -6.87 -3.06 -11.01
CA GLY A 42 -6.58 -2.07 -12.04
C GLY A 42 -5.50 -1.08 -11.59
N ASP A 43 -5.01 -0.30 -12.54
CA ASP A 43 -3.84 0.56 -12.38
C ASP A 43 -4.20 2.06 -12.41
N ASN A 44 -5.42 2.40 -12.81
CA ASN A 44 -5.86 3.80 -12.87
C ASN A 44 -6.41 4.28 -11.52
N LEU A 45 -5.60 5.02 -10.76
CA LEU A 45 -5.96 5.54 -9.44
C LEU A 45 -6.84 6.80 -9.46
N LEU A 46 -7.17 7.38 -10.62
CA LEU A 46 -7.97 8.61 -10.72
C LEU A 46 -9.35 8.51 -10.05
N MET A 47 -9.91 7.29 -9.97
CA MET A 47 -11.18 7.07 -9.25
C MET A 47 -11.03 7.11 -7.72
N PHE A 48 -9.81 7.10 -7.20
CA PHE A 48 -9.49 7.15 -5.77
C PHE A 48 -8.85 8.50 -5.40
N GLY A 49 -9.48 9.61 -5.82
CA GLY A 49 -8.93 10.97 -5.70
C GLY A 49 -8.54 11.38 -4.28
N LYS A 50 -9.16 10.81 -3.23
CA LYS A 50 -8.76 11.08 -1.83
C LYS A 50 -7.40 10.47 -1.53
N TRP A 51 -7.16 9.23 -1.94
CA TRP A 51 -5.87 8.57 -1.82
C TRP A 51 -4.80 9.27 -2.66
N ASP A 52 -5.09 9.60 -3.91
CA ASP A 52 -4.16 10.37 -4.76
C ASP A 52 -3.82 11.74 -4.15
N GLY A 53 -4.80 12.39 -3.51
CA GLY A 53 -4.60 13.64 -2.75
C GLY A 53 -3.65 13.47 -1.55
N VAL A 54 -3.71 12.35 -0.83
CA VAL A 54 -2.73 12.03 0.23
C VAL A 54 -1.33 11.89 -0.38
N LEU A 55 -1.20 11.10 -1.45
CA LEU A 55 0.07 10.89 -2.12
C LEU A 55 0.66 12.19 -2.66
N ALA A 56 -0.17 13.11 -3.18
CA ALA A 56 0.26 14.41 -3.66
C ALA A 56 0.83 15.26 -2.51
N ARG A 57 0.10 15.39 -1.39
CA ARG A 57 0.57 16.13 -0.22
C ARG A 57 1.82 15.51 0.41
N MET A 58 1.95 14.17 0.40
CA MET A 58 3.15 13.48 0.87
C MET A 58 4.40 13.83 0.06
N ARG A 59 4.27 14.05 -1.25
CA ARG A 59 5.41 14.49 -2.10
C ARG A 59 5.90 15.90 -1.75
N GLU A 60 5.04 16.73 -1.17
CA GLU A 60 5.35 18.08 -0.72
C GLU A 60 5.87 18.11 0.73
N THR A 61 5.73 17.00 1.45
CA THR A 61 6.17 16.87 2.84
C THR A 61 7.63 16.43 2.88
N PRO A 62 8.49 17.02 3.74
CA PRO A 62 9.85 16.56 3.93
C PRO A 62 9.89 15.07 4.32
N GLU A 63 10.92 14.38 3.83
CA GLU A 63 11.13 12.99 4.24
C GLU A 63 11.29 12.89 5.77
N PRO A 64 10.82 11.79 6.40
CA PRO A 64 10.87 11.64 7.86
C PRO A 64 12.27 11.65 8.44
N PHE A 65 13.30 11.57 7.59
CA PHE A 65 14.71 11.63 7.99
C PHE A 65 15.32 13.05 7.97
N ASP A 66 14.52 14.08 7.69
CA ASP A 66 14.95 15.47 7.86
C ASP A 66 14.98 15.84 9.36
N ASP A 67 16.15 16.22 9.85
CA ASP A 67 16.41 16.53 11.27
C ASP A 67 16.06 17.97 11.66
N SER A 68 15.48 18.75 10.76
CA SER A 68 15.14 20.16 10.97
C SER A 68 13.89 20.34 11.83
N CYS A 69 13.99 20.11 13.15
CA CYS A 69 12.93 20.47 14.09
C CYS A 69 13.25 21.79 14.78
N GLU A 70 12.75 22.89 14.24
CA GLU A 70 12.86 24.21 14.86
C GLU A 70 11.51 24.66 15.42
N GLY A 71 11.32 24.55 16.73
CA GLY A 71 10.12 25.01 17.43
C GLY A 71 9.00 23.96 17.57
N PRO A 72 7.90 24.33 18.23
CA PRO A 72 6.76 23.44 18.43
C PRO A 72 5.96 23.25 17.14
N GLY A 73 5.37 22.06 16.96
CA GLY A 73 4.43 21.79 15.89
C GLY A 73 4.81 20.59 15.01
N ALA A 74 4.32 20.57 13.79
CA ALA A 74 4.41 19.44 12.85
C ALA A 74 5.84 18.90 12.63
N ARG A 75 6.85 19.76 12.66
CA ARG A 75 8.26 19.36 12.50
C ARG A 75 8.78 18.53 13.65
N CYS A 76 8.33 18.82 14.88
CA CYS A 76 8.71 18.03 16.04
C CYS A 76 8.10 16.64 16.01
N HIS A 77 6.83 16.52 15.58
CA HIS A 77 6.19 15.22 15.37
C HIS A 77 6.90 14.40 14.28
N LEU A 78 7.38 15.06 13.23
CA LEU A 78 8.20 14.43 12.19
C LEU A 78 9.51 13.88 12.78
N LYS A 79 10.18 14.64 13.63
CA LYS A 79 11.41 14.20 14.30
C LYS A 79 11.18 12.99 15.22
N GLU A 80 10.12 13.02 16.01
CA GLU A 80 9.74 11.89 16.86
C GLU A 80 9.42 10.64 16.06
N TRP A 81 8.65 10.79 15.00
CA TRP A 81 8.32 9.70 14.08
C TRP A 81 9.57 9.15 13.38
N ASN A 82 10.45 10.02 12.90
CA ASN A 82 11.73 9.63 12.31
C ASN A 82 12.59 8.82 13.32
N ALA A 83 12.76 9.32 14.54
CA ALA A 83 13.50 8.61 15.59
C ALA A 83 12.89 7.24 15.87
N PHE A 84 11.57 7.14 15.92
CA PHE A 84 10.87 5.85 16.05
C PHE A 84 11.19 4.92 14.89
N LEU A 85 11.05 5.36 13.61
CA LEU A 85 11.32 4.55 12.44
C LEU A 85 12.78 4.07 12.41
N LEU A 86 13.74 4.94 12.72
CA LEU A 86 15.14 4.57 12.82
C LEU A 86 15.40 3.51 13.89
N SER A 87 14.69 3.55 15.02
CA SER A 87 14.83 2.57 16.11
C SER A 87 14.39 1.16 15.75
N ILE A 88 13.56 1.02 14.72
CA ILE A 88 13.01 -0.27 14.27
C ILE A 88 13.48 -0.70 12.88
N LYS A 89 14.28 0.13 12.20
CA LYS A 89 14.68 -0.08 10.80
C LYS A 89 15.34 -1.44 10.55
N ASP A 90 16.19 -1.87 11.47
CA ASP A 90 16.96 -3.12 11.34
C ASP A 90 16.27 -4.34 11.98
N LYS A 91 15.03 -4.18 12.44
CA LYS A 91 14.23 -5.30 12.94
C LYS A 91 13.71 -6.15 11.78
N ASP A 92 13.37 -7.42 12.07
CA ASP A 92 12.66 -8.25 11.10
C ASP A 92 11.28 -7.68 10.76
N LYS A 93 10.73 -8.09 9.63
CA LYS A 93 9.48 -7.57 9.10
C LYS A 93 8.30 -7.70 10.08
N MET A 94 8.17 -8.81 10.80
CA MET A 94 7.07 -8.98 11.76
C MET A 94 7.21 -8.03 12.95
N ALA A 95 8.41 -7.86 13.48
CA ALA A 95 8.69 -6.91 14.55
C ALA A 95 8.47 -5.45 14.10
N GLN A 96 8.74 -5.13 12.82
CA GLN A 96 8.38 -3.82 12.24
C GLN A 96 6.87 -3.61 12.18
N LEU A 97 6.11 -4.61 11.72
CA LEU A 97 4.63 -4.53 11.69
C LEU A 97 4.06 -4.28 13.09
N GLU A 98 4.51 -5.06 14.07
CA GLU A 98 4.05 -4.94 15.46
C GLU A 98 4.38 -3.55 16.03
N ALA A 99 5.63 -3.10 15.89
CA ALA A 99 6.07 -1.80 16.39
C ALA A 99 5.30 -0.64 15.74
N VAL A 100 5.08 -0.67 14.41
CA VAL A 100 4.31 0.36 13.70
C VAL A 100 2.85 0.35 14.14
N ASN A 101 2.23 -0.84 14.26
CA ASN A 101 0.86 -0.96 14.74
C ASN A 101 0.70 -0.38 16.15
N ASP A 102 1.58 -0.77 17.06
CA ASP A 102 1.56 -0.32 18.45
C ASP A 102 1.84 1.18 18.60
N TYR A 103 2.78 1.72 17.80
CA TYR A 103 3.10 3.13 17.83
C TYR A 103 1.90 3.99 17.40
N MET A 104 1.30 3.69 16.25
CA MET A 104 0.16 4.45 15.73
C MET A 104 -1.10 4.26 16.58
N ASN A 105 -1.33 3.08 17.14
CA ASN A 105 -2.50 2.82 17.99
C ASN A 105 -2.48 3.52 19.37
N LYS A 106 -1.42 4.27 19.69
CA LYS A 106 -1.36 5.13 20.91
C LYS A 106 -2.08 6.45 20.72
N PHE A 107 -2.27 6.90 19.49
CA PHE A 107 -2.95 8.14 19.20
C PHE A 107 -4.45 8.01 19.50
N PRO A 108 -5.13 9.08 19.94
CA PRO A 108 -6.58 9.06 20.14
C PRO A 108 -7.32 8.96 18.82
N TYR A 109 -8.51 8.34 18.84
CA TYR A 109 -9.40 8.33 17.67
C TYR A 109 -10.22 9.61 17.65
N ILE A 110 -10.15 10.35 16.55
CA ILE A 110 -10.86 11.62 16.36
C ILE A 110 -11.50 11.62 14.98
N GLU A 111 -12.78 11.91 14.91
CA GLU A 111 -13.52 11.96 13.64
C GLU A 111 -13.18 13.21 12.82
N ASP A 112 -13.21 13.10 11.51
CA ASP A 112 -12.91 14.17 10.56
C ASP A 112 -13.73 15.44 10.79
N VAL A 113 -14.98 15.29 11.15
CA VAL A 113 -15.86 16.45 11.42
C VAL A 113 -15.34 17.29 12.58
N VAL A 114 -14.68 16.68 13.54
CA VAL A 114 -14.07 17.36 14.69
C VAL A 114 -12.78 18.09 14.29
N ASN A 115 -11.89 17.40 13.57
CA ASN A 115 -10.60 17.95 13.16
C ASN A 115 -10.72 18.95 12.01
N TRP A 116 -11.55 18.65 11.03
CA TRP A 116 -11.51 19.30 9.71
C TRP A 116 -12.83 19.97 9.31
N GLY A 117 -13.90 19.77 10.08
CA GLY A 117 -15.26 20.22 9.68
C GLY A 117 -15.75 19.57 8.38
N LYS A 118 -15.23 18.41 8.03
CA LYS A 118 -15.53 17.63 6.82
C LYS A 118 -15.95 16.22 7.21
N GLU A 119 -16.78 15.57 6.40
CA GLU A 119 -17.27 14.21 6.70
C GLU A 119 -16.25 13.11 6.34
N ASP A 120 -15.32 13.36 5.42
CA ASP A 120 -14.37 12.35 4.95
C ASP A 120 -13.11 13.04 4.35
N TYR A 121 -12.18 13.39 5.24
CA TYR A 121 -10.87 13.93 4.91
C TYR A 121 -9.80 12.87 5.15
N TRP A 122 -8.92 12.62 4.21
CA TRP A 122 -7.86 11.64 4.30
C TRP A 122 -6.56 12.35 4.67
N GLU A 123 -6.04 12.09 5.85
CA GLU A 123 -4.86 12.74 6.40
C GLU A 123 -3.56 12.18 5.83
N THR A 124 -2.54 13.05 5.73
CA THR A 124 -1.16 12.58 5.62
C THR A 124 -0.68 12.08 7.00
N PRO A 125 0.39 11.27 7.07
CA PRO A 125 0.95 10.87 8.37
C PRO A 125 1.31 12.04 9.28
N LEU A 126 1.76 13.16 8.69
CA LEU A 126 2.12 14.34 9.47
C LEU A 126 0.88 15.02 10.09
N GLU A 127 -0.19 15.14 9.33
CA GLU A 127 -1.48 15.64 9.83
C GLU A 127 -2.02 14.70 10.93
N PHE A 128 -1.97 13.38 10.72
CA PHE A 128 -2.37 12.39 11.72
C PHE A 128 -1.54 12.47 13.01
N LEU A 129 -0.22 12.58 12.90
CA LEU A 129 0.65 12.71 14.07
C LEU A 129 0.37 13.99 14.87
N GLN A 130 -0.06 15.06 14.21
CA GLN A 130 -0.35 16.33 14.81
C GLN A 130 -1.76 16.42 15.42
N PHE A 131 -2.76 15.91 14.72
CA PHE A 131 -4.17 16.10 15.05
C PHE A 131 -4.88 14.83 15.50
N SER A 132 -4.25 13.66 15.30
CA SER A 132 -4.91 12.34 15.35
C SER A 132 -6.01 12.25 14.30
N GLY A 133 -6.61 11.10 14.09
CA GLY A 133 -7.60 10.90 13.03
C GLY A 133 -8.48 9.69 13.27
N ASP A 134 -9.19 9.28 12.24
CA ASP A 134 -10.04 8.10 12.26
C ASP A 134 -9.39 6.87 11.59
N CYS A 135 -10.15 5.78 11.41
CA CYS A 135 -9.62 4.48 10.98
C CYS A 135 -8.75 4.53 9.71
N LYS A 136 -9.12 5.31 8.71
CA LYS A 136 -8.37 5.44 7.46
C LYS A 136 -7.02 6.13 7.66
N ASP A 137 -6.95 7.10 8.59
CA ASP A 137 -5.75 7.90 8.85
C ASP A 137 -4.73 7.08 9.63
N TYR A 138 -5.18 6.23 10.57
CA TYR A 138 -4.33 5.18 11.17
C TYR A 138 -3.75 4.24 10.10
N ALA A 139 -4.58 3.77 9.16
CA ALA A 139 -4.14 2.86 8.12
C ALA A 139 -3.12 3.53 7.18
N ILE A 140 -3.33 4.81 6.82
CA ILE A 140 -2.41 5.62 6.01
C ILE A 140 -1.09 5.84 6.74
N ALA A 141 -1.13 6.25 8.00
CA ALA A 141 0.08 6.49 8.80
C ALA A 141 0.92 5.21 8.97
N LYS A 142 0.28 4.07 9.20
CA LYS A 142 0.94 2.75 9.23
C LYS A 142 1.53 2.38 7.87
N TYR A 143 0.76 2.57 6.78
CA TYR A 143 1.20 2.31 5.41
C TYR A 143 2.48 3.08 5.10
N MET A 144 2.48 4.40 5.28
CA MET A 144 3.62 5.26 4.98
C MET A 144 4.82 4.95 5.88
N SER A 145 4.60 4.63 7.16
CA SER A 145 5.68 4.20 8.06
C SER A 145 6.43 2.98 7.53
N LEU A 146 5.70 1.97 7.04
CA LEU A 146 6.32 0.77 6.46
C LEU A 146 6.99 1.08 5.11
N ARG A 147 6.40 1.98 4.30
CA ARG A 147 7.02 2.43 3.06
C ARG A 147 8.38 3.12 3.32
N PHE A 148 8.47 3.97 4.33
CA PHE A 148 9.75 4.60 4.74
C PHE A 148 10.76 3.60 5.32
N LEU A 149 10.31 2.50 5.89
CA LEU A 149 11.16 1.39 6.30
C LEU A 149 11.64 0.51 5.13
N GLY A 150 11.21 0.82 3.90
CA GLY A 150 11.64 0.14 2.68
C GLY A 150 10.75 -1.05 2.27
N TRP A 151 9.55 -1.19 2.83
CA TRP A 151 8.62 -2.22 2.40
C TRP A 151 8.20 -2.01 0.94
N PRO A 152 8.21 -3.05 0.11
CA PRO A 152 7.72 -2.98 -1.28
C PRO A 152 6.24 -2.56 -1.35
N ILE A 153 5.88 -1.79 -2.37
CA ILE A 153 4.50 -1.35 -2.62
C ILE A 153 3.54 -2.55 -2.69
N ASP A 154 3.96 -3.62 -3.35
CA ASP A 154 3.13 -4.80 -3.58
C ASP A 154 2.88 -5.64 -2.32
N GLU A 155 3.64 -5.41 -1.26
CA GLU A 155 3.44 -6.06 0.03
C GLU A 155 2.46 -5.32 0.95
N LEU A 156 1.94 -4.17 0.54
CA LEU A 156 1.06 -3.34 1.36
C LEU A 156 -0.21 -2.94 0.61
N ARG A 157 -1.36 -3.02 1.30
CA ARG A 157 -2.63 -2.50 0.80
C ARG A 157 -3.40 -1.80 1.91
N LEU A 158 -3.81 -0.57 1.67
CA LEU A 158 -4.86 0.09 2.45
C LEU A 158 -6.20 -0.52 2.00
N VAL A 159 -6.93 -1.13 2.93
CA VAL A 159 -8.13 -1.90 2.63
C VAL A 159 -9.33 -1.27 3.32
N VAL A 160 -10.33 -0.91 2.54
CA VAL A 160 -11.63 -0.49 3.06
C VAL A 160 -12.53 -1.72 3.16
N VAL A 161 -13.11 -1.90 4.31
CA VAL A 161 -13.99 -3.02 4.66
C VAL A 161 -15.33 -2.52 5.18
N GLN A 162 -16.34 -3.34 5.08
CA GLN A 162 -17.57 -3.22 5.85
C GLN A 162 -17.43 -4.07 7.12
N ASP A 163 -17.48 -3.47 8.29
CA ASP A 163 -17.61 -4.19 9.55
C ASP A 163 -19.06 -4.68 9.71
N LEU A 164 -19.23 -5.99 9.72
CA LEU A 164 -20.56 -6.62 9.78
C LEU A 164 -21.14 -6.64 11.19
N ASN A 165 -20.31 -6.48 12.22
CA ASN A 165 -20.75 -6.39 13.61
C ASN A 165 -21.27 -4.99 13.96
N LEU A 166 -20.52 -3.96 13.51
CA LEU A 166 -20.84 -2.56 13.78
C LEU A 166 -21.74 -1.95 12.71
N HIS A 167 -21.89 -2.59 11.54
CA HIS A 167 -22.59 -2.09 10.34
C HIS A 167 -22.05 -0.76 9.80
N LEU A 168 -20.74 -0.54 9.97
CA LEU A 168 -20.04 0.67 9.57
C LEU A 168 -18.91 0.36 8.58
N GLY A 169 -18.56 1.36 7.75
CA GLY A 169 -17.33 1.33 6.98
C GLY A 169 -16.12 1.41 7.90
N HIS A 170 -15.05 0.68 7.56
CA HIS A 170 -13.81 0.69 8.31
C HIS A 170 -12.62 0.60 7.36
N ALA A 171 -11.45 1.04 7.79
CA ALA A 171 -10.22 0.97 7.00
C ALA A 171 -9.07 0.40 7.83
N ILE A 172 -8.32 -0.50 7.22
CA ILE A 172 -7.17 -1.17 7.83
C ILE A 172 -5.99 -1.17 6.86
N LEU A 173 -4.80 -1.37 7.39
CA LEU A 173 -3.65 -1.76 6.58
C LEU A 173 -3.54 -3.29 6.55
N VAL A 174 -3.31 -3.86 5.37
CA VAL A 174 -2.96 -5.27 5.22
C VAL A 174 -1.56 -5.39 4.65
N ALA A 175 -0.70 -6.13 5.33
CA ALA A 175 0.64 -6.48 4.89
C ALA A 175 0.69 -7.94 4.39
N TYR A 176 1.40 -8.16 3.28
CA TYR A 176 1.63 -9.46 2.67
C TYR A 176 3.05 -9.91 3.03
N ILE A 177 3.18 -10.97 3.79
CA ILE A 177 4.48 -11.48 4.26
C ILE A 177 4.46 -13.01 4.33
N ASP A 178 5.44 -13.67 3.72
CA ASP A 178 5.63 -15.12 3.76
C ASP A 178 4.34 -15.91 3.43
N GLY A 179 3.60 -15.45 2.42
CA GLY A 179 2.34 -16.07 1.98
C GLY A 179 1.15 -15.86 2.94
N LYS A 180 1.31 -15.03 3.96
CA LYS A 180 0.25 -14.63 4.90
C LYS A 180 -0.19 -13.20 4.63
N THR A 181 -1.42 -12.90 5.05
CA THR A 181 -1.98 -11.55 5.04
C THR A 181 -2.23 -11.11 6.47
N ILE A 182 -1.50 -10.10 6.92
CA ILE A 182 -1.53 -9.60 8.29
C ILE A 182 -2.24 -8.25 8.33
N ALA A 183 -3.30 -8.15 9.12
CA ALA A 183 -4.00 -6.89 9.36
C ALA A 183 -3.34 -6.11 10.49
N LEU A 184 -3.14 -4.81 10.23
CA LEU A 184 -2.79 -3.78 11.20
C LEU A 184 -4.00 -2.87 11.36
N ASP A 185 -4.65 -2.95 12.50
CA ASP A 185 -5.93 -2.34 12.76
C ASP A 185 -5.86 -1.42 14.00
N ASN A 186 -6.69 -0.40 14.06
CA ASN A 186 -6.82 0.42 15.25
C ASN A 186 -7.89 -0.11 16.22
N GLN A 187 -8.81 -0.94 15.76
CA GLN A 187 -9.82 -1.64 16.58
C GLN A 187 -9.27 -2.95 17.15
N ILE A 188 -8.64 -3.78 16.30
CA ILE A 188 -7.97 -5.01 16.71
C ILE A 188 -6.51 -4.66 17.05
N LYS A 189 -6.19 -4.52 18.34
CA LYS A 189 -4.91 -3.94 18.80
C LYS A 189 -3.66 -4.77 18.45
N HIS A 190 -3.81 -6.08 18.28
CA HIS A 190 -2.70 -6.98 17.92
C HIS A 190 -2.73 -7.33 16.44
N LEU A 191 -1.58 -7.73 15.91
CA LEU A 191 -1.49 -8.25 14.56
C LEU A 191 -2.32 -9.53 14.41
N ILE A 192 -3.10 -9.63 13.36
CA ILE A 192 -3.96 -10.78 13.10
C ILE A 192 -3.89 -11.18 11.62
N ASN A 193 -3.86 -12.51 11.37
CA ASN A 193 -4.03 -12.98 10.00
C ASN A 193 -5.47 -12.70 9.55
N THR A 194 -5.62 -12.10 8.37
CA THR A 194 -6.94 -11.73 7.84
C THR A 194 -7.90 -12.91 7.69
N GLN A 195 -7.37 -14.13 7.55
CA GLN A 195 -8.19 -15.36 7.53
C GLN A 195 -8.93 -15.64 8.85
N ASN A 196 -8.48 -15.03 9.94
CA ASN A 196 -9.11 -15.16 11.27
C ASN A 196 -10.09 -14.02 11.58
N ILE A 197 -10.28 -13.07 10.65
CA ILE A 197 -11.24 -11.99 10.78
C ILE A 197 -12.49 -12.35 9.96
N HIS A 198 -13.58 -12.68 10.62
CA HIS A 198 -14.80 -13.16 9.96
C HIS A 198 -15.90 -12.11 9.82
N HIS A 199 -15.73 -10.96 10.47
CA HIS A 199 -16.70 -9.88 10.46
C HIS A 199 -16.35 -8.73 9.51
N TYR A 200 -15.24 -8.81 8.78
CA TYR A 200 -14.89 -7.85 7.76
C TYR A 200 -15.22 -8.38 6.36
N ARG A 201 -15.99 -7.60 5.62
CA ARG A 201 -16.25 -7.80 4.20
C ARG A 201 -15.48 -6.75 3.41
N PRO A 202 -14.48 -7.11 2.59
CA PRO A 202 -13.68 -6.15 1.86
C PRO A 202 -14.52 -5.50 0.76
N VAL A 203 -14.32 -4.18 0.55
CA VAL A 203 -14.98 -3.37 -0.46
C VAL A 203 -14.00 -3.03 -1.56
N TYR A 204 -12.93 -2.34 -1.20
CA TYR A 204 -11.82 -2.06 -2.12
C TYR A 204 -10.50 -1.95 -1.36
N ALA A 205 -9.41 -2.04 -2.09
CA ALA A 205 -8.08 -1.73 -1.60
C ALA A 205 -7.33 -0.83 -2.56
N VAL A 206 -6.36 -0.09 -2.03
CA VAL A 206 -5.44 0.75 -2.82
C VAL A 206 -4.02 0.61 -2.30
N ASN A 207 -3.05 0.82 -3.20
CA ASN A 207 -1.67 1.19 -2.87
C ASN A 207 -1.21 2.32 -3.83
N GLU A 208 0.07 2.64 -3.86
CA GLU A 208 0.61 3.73 -4.70
C GLU A 208 0.49 3.46 -6.22
N SER A 209 0.26 2.21 -6.64
CA SER A 209 0.30 1.80 -8.05
C SER A 209 -0.99 1.15 -8.53
N HIS A 210 -1.78 0.57 -7.63
CA HIS A 210 -2.91 -0.27 -7.99
C HIS A 210 -4.11 -0.07 -7.09
N TRP A 211 -5.27 -0.49 -7.60
CA TRP A 211 -6.48 -0.68 -6.81
C TRP A 211 -7.05 -2.09 -6.99
N TRP A 212 -7.82 -2.54 -6.04
CA TRP A 212 -8.56 -3.82 -6.07
C TRP A 212 -10.00 -3.57 -5.65
N LEU A 213 -10.94 -4.08 -6.43
CA LEU A 213 -12.36 -4.17 -6.05
C LEU A 213 -12.67 -5.61 -5.66
N PHE A 214 -13.40 -5.78 -4.57
CA PHE A 214 -13.75 -7.08 -4.04
C PHE A 214 -15.21 -7.42 -4.34
N ARG A 215 -15.46 -8.69 -4.62
CA ARG A 215 -16.79 -9.27 -4.76
C ARG A 215 -16.87 -10.50 -3.87
N SER A 216 -17.89 -10.54 -3.00
CA SER A 216 -18.28 -11.69 -2.18
C SER A 216 -19.21 -12.61 -2.93
#